data_7e4718709547442dde51a9d4dfa88463
#
_entry.id   7e4718709547442dde51a9d4dfa88463
#
_cell.length_a   1.000
_cell.length_b   1.000
_cell.length_c   1.000
_cell.angle_alpha   90.00
_cell.angle_beta   90.00
_cell.angle_gamma   90.00
#
_symmetry.space_group_name_H-M   'P 1'
#
loop_
_entity.id
_entity.type
_entity.pdbx_description
1 polymer ?
#
loop_
_entity_poly.entity_id
_entity_poly.type
_entity_poly.pdbx_seq_one_letter_code
_entity_poly.pdbx_strand_id
1 'polypeptide(L)'
;EKLTLHSKWITTLVDGLLNPVEYLERLQAAFDDPAPNHRPWVVVEKVLARGEHLNPLWPVAGTTGYDALDVLNGLFINRRGARLLRRFFQRLTGDCRGFREEVYESKRQIMEGSLRSGVTILVHELKRLADASWTTRDISIYALEEALSGFMASLPIYRTYLGDGQGTAFERDIVSDSLELAARRAPSVDRSAFAFLRSLLLDDPPPEEGLAPRRAQIVARLQQYTSGVHAKGVEDT
;
A
#
# COMPACT_ATOMS: atom_id res chain seq x y z
N GLU A 1 0.34 47.34 -12.36
CA GLU A 1 -0.30 46.35 -11.42
C GLU A 1 0.46 45.05 -11.50
N LYS A 2 1.30 44.77 -10.50
CA LYS A 2 2.00 43.49 -10.39
C LYS A 2 0.97 42.45 -9.93
N LEU A 3 0.58 41.55 -10.81
CA LEU A 3 -0.06 40.29 -10.43
C LEU A 3 0.94 39.49 -9.59
N THR A 4 0.89 39.66 -8.29
CA THR A 4 1.58 38.80 -7.35
C THR A 4 0.76 37.52 -7.24
N LEU A 5 1.20 36.46 -7.95
CA LEU A 5 0.67 35.12 -7.78
C LEU A 5 1.01 34.66 -6.35
N HIS A 6 0.07 34.81 -5.43
CA HIS A 6 0.23 34.46 -4.01
C HIS A 6 -0.10 33.01 -3.66
N SER A 7 -0.35 32.15 -4.64
CA SER A 7 -0.60 30.74 -4.39
C SER A 7 0.63 29.91 -4.76
N LYS A 8 1.34 29.42 -3.77
CA LYS A 8 2.37 28.38 -3.97
C LYS A 8 1.65 27.04 -4.14
N TRP A 9 1.80 26.46 -5.32
CA TRP A 9 1.33 25.10 -5.61
C TRP A 9 2.47 24.12 -5.34
N ILE A 10 2.18 23.08 -4.57
CA ILE A 10 3.15 22.03 -4.23
C ILE A 10 2.50 20.69 -4.54
N THR A 11 3.18 19.90 -5.35
CA THR A 11 2.82 18.49 -5.59
C THR A 11 3.86 17.62 -4.91
N THR A 12 3.41 16.59 -4.18
CA THR A 12 4.31 15.67 -3.50
C THR A 12 3.78 14.24 -3.55
N LEU A 13 4.71 13.28 -3.67
CA LEU A 13 4.45 11.85 -3.53
C LEU A 13 4.28 11.52 -2.06
N VAL A 14 3.32 10.67 -1.71
CA VAL A 14 3.09 10.26 -0.31
C VAL A 14 3.27 8.76 -0.09
N ASP A 15 3.00 7.92 -1.07
CA ASP A 15 3.04 6.47 -0.90
C ASP A 15 4.46 5.93 -0.64
N GLY A 16 5.50 6.62 -1.11
CA GLY A 16 6.89 6.30 -0.82
C GLY A 16 7.44 6.82 0.51
N LEU A 17 6.69 7.63 1.26
CA LEU A 17 7.17 8.21 2.52
C LEU A 17 7.03 7.23 3.69
N LEU A 18 7.98 7.27 4.62
CA LEU A 18 7.91 6.46 5.84
C LEU A 18 6.78 6.95 6.76
N ASN A 19 6.72 8.25 7.01
CA ASN A 19 5.68 8.92 7.79
C ASN A 19 5.11 10.10 7.00
N PRO A 20 4.02 9.89 6.23
CA PRO A 20 3.41 10.95 5.43
C PRO A 20 2.85 12.12 6.23
N VAL A 21 2.27 11.86 7.41
CA VAL A 21 1.66 12.89 8.25
C VAL A 21 2.72 13.90 8.69
N GLU A 22 3.79 13.42 9.33
CA GLU A 22 4.89 14.26 9.78
C GLU A 22 5.52 15.06 8.62
N TYR A 23 5.70 14.40 7.47
CA TYR A 23 6.24 15.07 6.29
C TYR A 23 5.34 16.21 5.83
N LEU A 24 4.03 15.98 5.71
CA LEU A 24 3.08 16.99 5.24
C LEU A 24 2.93 18.15 6.23
N GLU A 25 2.93 17.86 7.54
CA GLU A 25 2.93 18.90 8.57
C GLU A 25 4.19 19.79 8.50
N ARG A 26 5.37 19.17 8.38
CA ARG A 26 6.64 19.89 8.20
C ARG A 26 6.67 20.68 6.90
N LEU A 27 6.11 20.12 5.82
CA LEU A 27 6.00 20.81 4.54
C LEU A 27 5.12 22.06 4.67
N GLN A 28 3.95 21.96 5.29
CA GLN A 28 3.09 23.11 5.54
C GLN A 28 3.79 24.16 6.43
N ALA A 29 4.41 23.73 7.51
CA ALA A 29 5.12 24.62 8.43
C ALA A 29 6.31 25.36 7.76
N ALA A 30 7.01 24.72 6.82
CA ALA A 30 8.12 25.32 6.10
C ALA A 30 7.70 26.50 5.18
N PHE A 31 6.43 26.58 4.84
CA PHE A 31 5.86 27.61 3.99
C PHE A 31 4.85 28.51 4.73
N ASP A 32 4.68 28.32 6.04
CA ASP A 32 3.81 29.16 6.87
C ASP A 32 4.36 30.58 6.89
N ASP A 33 3.71 31.47 6.14
CA ASP A 33 3.96 32.91 6.15
C ASP A 33 3.06 33.53 7.25
N PRO A 34 3.54 34.42 8.10
CA PRO A 34 2.74 35.07 9.13
C PRO A 34 1.51 35.83 8.62
N ALA A 35 1.38 36.01 7.31
CA ALA A 35 0.17 36.58 6.71
C ALA A 35 -0.96 35.54 6.62
N PRO A 36 -2.14 35.82 7.18
CA PRO A 36 -3.20 34.82 7.45
C PRO A 36 -3.86 34.14 6.24
N ASN A 37 -3.40 34.42 5.01
CA ASN A 37 -3.98 33.88 3.78
C ASN A 37 -2.96 33.20 2.84
N HIS A 38 -1.78 32.80 3.32
CA HIS A 38 -0.70 32.31 2.45
C HIS A 38 -0.31 30.85 2.67
N ARG A 39 -1.22 30.00 3.18
CA ARG A 39 -0.94 28.56 3.22
C ARG A 39 -0.75 28.01 1.80
N PRO A 40 0.27 27.20 1.56
CA PRO A 40 0.50 26.62 0.25
C PRO A 40 -0.66 25.67 -0.11
N TRP A 41 -1.02 25.64 -1.38
CA TRP A 41 -1.95 24.67 -1.94
C TRP A 41 -1.20 23.37 -2.21
N VAL A 42 -1.23 22.44 -1.25
CA VAL A 42 -0.56 21.15 -1.37
C VAL A 42 -1.53 20.12 -1.93
N VAL A 43 -1.17 19.48 -3.03
CA VAL A 43 -1.84 18.30 -3.57
C VAL A 43 -0.89 17.11 -3.52
N VAL A 44 -1.44 15.93 -3.28
CA VAL A 44 -0.64 14.69 -3.21
C VAL A 44 -0.82 13.87 -4.48
N GLU A 45 0.29 13.37 -5.00
CA GLU A 45 0.26 12.36 -6.04
C GLU A 45 -0.03 11.01 -5.38
N LYS A 46 -1.29 10.66 -5.42
CA LYS A 46 -1.82 9.40 -4.90
C LYS A 46 -2.93 8.90 -5.82
N VAL A 47 -2.76 7.69 -6.30
CA VAL A 47 -3.80 6.98 -7.04
C VAL A 47 -4.71 6.30 -6.03
N LEU A 48 -5.94 6.76 -5.93
CA LEU A 48 -6.95 6.21 -5.05
C LEU A 48 -7.64 5.01 -5.70
N ALA A 49 -7.66 3.88 -5.01
CA ALA A 49 -8.46 2.74 -5.41
C ALA A 49 -9.95 3.00 -5.16
N ARG A 50 -10.81 2.19 -5.76
CA ARG A 50 -12.25 2.33 -5.59
C ARG A 50 -12.66 2.18 -4.13
N GLY A 51 -13.26 3.23 -3.57
CA GLY A 51 -13.67 3.30 -2.16
C GLY A 51 -12.55 3.74 -1.20
N GLU A 52 -11.34 3.95 -1.70
CA GLU A 52 -10.27 4.57 -0.94
C GLU A 52 -10.45 6.09 -0.88
N HIS A 53 -10.17 6.69 0.27
CA HIS A 53 -10.22 8.13 0.49
C HIS A 53 -8.90 8.63 1.06
N LEU A 54 -8.57 9.89 0.79
CA LEU A 54 -7.46 10.53 1.48
C LEU A 54 -7.71 10.56 2.98
N ASN A 55 -6.65 10.39 3.75
CA ASN A 55 -6.72 10.55 5.20
C ASN A 55 -7.13 12.00 5.52
N PRO A 56 -8.25 12.21 6.24
CA PRO A 56 -8.76 13.55 6.54
C PRO A 56 -7.84 14.36 7.46
N LEU A 57 -6.87 13.72 8.12
CA LEU A 57 -5.87 14.38 8.94
C LEU A 57 -4.72 14.98 8.13
N TRP A 58 -4.62 14.66 6.84
CA TRP A 58 -3.56 15.23 6.02
C TRP A 58 -3.84 16.70 5.69
N PRO A 59 -2.89 17.60 5.95
CA PRO A 59 -3.05 19.02 5.65
C PRO A 59 -2.83 19.32 4.16
N VAL A 60 -3.67 18.72 3.30
CA VAL A 60 -3.60 18.82 1.84
C VAL A 60 -4.94 19.25 1.25
N ALA A 61 -4.91 19.83 0.05
CA ALA A 61 -6.11 20.27 -0.66
C ALA A 61 -6.80 19.12 -1.42
N GLY A 62 -6.08 18.08 -1.76
CA GLY A 62 -6.59 16.91 -2.50
C GLY A 62 -5.50 16.14 -3.21
N THR A 63 -5.91 15.35 -4.22
CA THR A 63 -5.00 14.59 -5.09
C THR A 63 -4.61 15.40 -6.34
N THR A 64 -3.66 14.87 -7.12
CA THR A 64 -3.31 15.39 -8.45
C THR A 64 -4.36 15.10 -9.52
N GLY A 65 -5.45 14.37 -9.19
CA GLY A 65 -6.61 14.18 -10.06
C GLY A 65 -6.68 12.85 -10.81
N TYR A 66 -5.97 11.80 -10.39
CA TYR A 66 -6.10 10.46 -10.99
C TYR A 66 -7.52 9.91 -10.90
N ASP A 67 -8.24 10.18 -9.83
CA ASP A 67 -9.64 9.86 -9.63
C ASP A 67 -10.56 10.54 -10.66
N ALA A 68 -10.33 11.81 -10.95
CA ALA A 68 -11.03 12.54 -12.00
C ALA A 68 -10.70 11.97 -13.40
N LEU A 69 -9.42 11.61 -13.63
CA LEU A 69 -8.97 10.98 -14.89
C LEU A 69 -9.67 9.63 -15.13
N ASP A 70 -9.79 8.80 -14.09
CA ASP A 70 -10.50 7.51 -14.20
C ASP A 70 -11.97 7.69 -14.61
N VAL A 71 -12.66 8.65 -14.01
CA VAL A 71 -14.04 8.98 -14.38
C VAL A 71 -14.12 9.46 -15.82
N LEU A 72 -13.26 10.39 -16.24
CA LEU A 72 -13.24 10.94 -17.59
C LEU A 72 -12.96 9.86 -18.64
N ASN A 73 -11.95 9.02 -18.43
CA ASN A 73 -11.64 7.90 -19.33
C ASN A 73 -12.78 6.88 -19.38
N GLY A 74 -13.43 6.63 -18.25
CA GLY A 74 -14.57 5.73 -18.15
C GLY A 74 -15.77 6.12 -19.03
N LEU A 75 -15.94 7.42 -19.32
CA LEU A 75 -17.01 7.90 -20.22
C LEU A 75 -16.89 7.37 -21.65
N PHE A 76 -15.67 7.09 -22.11
CA PHE A 76 -15.39 6.62 -23.48
C PHE A 76 -15.33 5.09 -23.59
N ILE A 77 -15.51 4.35 -22.48
CA ILE A 77 -15.42 2.89 -22.47
C ILE A 77 -16.81 2.26 -22.62
N ASN A 78 -17.05 1.62 -23.76
CA ASN A 78 -18.24 0.80 -23.96
C ASN A 78 -18.08 -0.57 -23.28
N ARG A 79 -18.78 -0.82 -22.18
CA ARG A 79 -18.69 -2.06 -21.39
C ARG A 79 -19.04 -3.33 -22.18
N ARG A 80 -19.93 -3.25 -23.19
CA ARG A 80 -20.27 -4.39 -24.06
C ARG A 80 -19.09 -4.70 -25.00
N GLY A 81 -18.56 -3.65 -25.63
CA GLY A 81 -17.38 -3.75 -26.49
C GLY A 81 -16.17 -4.32 -25.74
N ALA A 82 -15.90 -3.84 -24.54
CA ALA A 82 -14.82 -4.33 -23.70
C ALA A 82 -14.94 -5.84 -23.39
N ARG A 83 -16.16 -6.33 -23.12
CA ARG A 83 -16.40 -7.78 -22.92
C ARG A 83 -16.16 -8.61 -24.19
N LEU A 84 -16.56 -8.08 -25.36
CA LEU A 84 -16.33 -8.76 -26.63
C LEU A 84 -14.83 -8.81 -26.99
N LEU A 85 -14.15 -7.70 -26.81
CA LEU A 85 -12.70 -7.60 -27.03
C LEU A 85 -11.93 -8.57 -26.13
N ARG A 86 -12.28 -8.66 -24.84
CA ARG A 86 -11.70 -9.61 -23.90
C ARG A 86 -11.91 -11.06 -24.36
N ARG A 87 -13.11 -11.44 -24.81
CA ARG A 87 -13.38 -12.79 -25.34
C ARG A 87 -12.57 -13.07 -26.58
N PHE A 88 -12.43 -12.10 -27.46
CA PHE A 88 -11.59 -12.20 -28.66
C PHE A 88 -10.13 -12.44 -28.29
N PHE A 89 -9.59 -11.64 -27.35
CA PHE A 89 -8.23 -11.78 -26.82
C PHE A 89 -8.00 -13.19 -26.24
N GLN A 90 -8.91 -13.67 -25.39
CA GLN A 90 -8.84 -15.00 -24.79
C GLN A 90 -8.82 -16.13 -25.84
N ARG A 91 -9.60 -15.98 -26.93
CA ARG A 91 -9.57 -16.94 -28.03
C ARG A 91 -8.27 -16.92 -28.83
N LEU A 92 -7.71 -15.75 -29.01
CA LEU A 92 -6.48 -15.54 -29.78
C LEU A 92 -5.25 -16.05 -29.03
N THR A 93 -5.16 -15.76 -27.75
CA THR A 93 -3.97 -16.04 -26.92
C THR A 93 -4.07 -17.36 -26.16
N GLY A 94 -5.27 -17.89 -25.97
CA GLY A 94 -5.54 -19.00 -25.04
C GLY A 94 -5.48 -18.58 -23.56
N ASP A 95 -5.16 -17.31 -23.25
CA ASP A 95 -5.08 -16.82 -21.88
C ASP A 95 -6.45 -16.45 -21.35
N CYS A 96 -6.91 -17.21 -20.37
CA CYS A 96 -8.19 -17.00 -19.70
C CYS A 96 -8.05 -16.31 -18.33
N ARG A 97 -6.83 -15.94 -17.90
CA ARG A 97 -6.61 -15.28 -16.62
C ARG A 97 -7.38 -13.97 -16.52
N GLY A 98 -7.85 -13.66 -15.33
CA GLY A 98 -8.46 -12.38 -15.04
C GLY A 98 -7.41 -11.34 -14.67
N PHE A 99 -7.74 -10.06 -14.83
CA PHE A 99 -6.85 -8.94 -14.46
C PHE A 99 -6.27 -9.06 -13.04
N ARG A 100 -7.08 -9.49 -12.07
CA ARG A 100 -6.61 -9.69 -10.69
C ARG A 100 -5.55 -10.79 -10.56
N GLU A 101 -5.65 -11.83 -11.37
CA GLU A 101 -4.66 -12.91 -11.39
C GLU A 101 -3.36 -12.41 -12.02
N GLU A 102 -3.45 -11.69 -13.12
CA GLU A 102 -2.31 -11.06 -13.76
C GLU A 102 -1.56 -10.13 -12.80
N VAL A 103 -2.29 -9.25 -12.13
CA VAL A 103 -1.72 -8.35 -11.12
C VAL A 103 -1.03 -9.12 -9.98
N TYR A 104 -1.64 -10.21 -9.50
CA TYR A 104 -1.05 -11.04 -8.45
C TYR A 104 0.29 -11.65 -8.91
N GLU A 105 0.29 -12.28 -10.08
CA GLU A 105 1.49 -12.91 -10.65
C GLU A 105 2.59 -11.88 -10.94
N SER A 106 2.23 -10.74 -11.54
CA SER A 106 3.18 -9.67 -11.82
C SER A 106 3.84 -9.13 -10.54
N LYS A 107 3.07 -8.90 -9.49
CA LYS A 107 3.61 -8.51 -8.18
C LYS A 107 4.53 -9.56 -7.58
N ARG A 108 4.17 -10.84 -7.68
CA ARG A 108 5.03 -11.95 -7.25
C ARG A 108 6.35 -11.95 -8.01
N GLN A 109 6.30 -11.83 -9.33
CA GLN A 109 7.49 -11.79 -10.19
C GLN A 109 8.43 -10.63 -9.84
N ILE A 110 7.90 -9.44 -9.61
CA ILE A 110 8.69 -8.26 -9.20
C ILE A 110 9.36 -8.49 -7.83
N MET A 111 8.67 -9.10 -6.89
CA MET A 111 9.23 -9.42 -5.58
C MET A 111 10.29 -10.52 -5.62
N GLU A 112 10.16 -11.47 -6.54
CA GLU A 112 11.17 -12.52 -6.77
C GLU A 112 12.37 -12.01 -7.55
N GLY A 113 12.21 -10.94 -8.33
CA GLY A 113 13.22 -10.31 -9.17
C GLY A 113 13.83 -9.05 -8.57
N SER A 114 13.49 -7.92 -9.14
CA SER A 114 14.12 -6.61 -8.88
C SER A 114 13.93 -6.10 -7.44
N LEU A 115 12.86 -6.52 -6.75
CA LEU A 115 12.57 -6.13 -5.38
C LEU A 115 12.90 -7.22 -4.33
N ARG A 116 13.60 -8.30 -4.70
CA ARG A 116 13.89 -9.41 -3.80
C ARG A 116 14.66 -9.01 -2.55
N SER A 117 15.64 -8.13 -2.68
CA SER A 117 16.46 -7.69 -1.54
C SER A 117 15.63 -7.05 -0.42
N GLY A 118 14.65 -6.23 -0.78
CA GLY A 118 13.77 -5.60 0.21
C GLY A 118 12.84 -6.61 0.90
N VAL A 119 12.30 -7.59 0.15
CA VAL A 119 11.53 -8.70 0.75
C VAL A 119 12.39 -9.45 1.75
N THR A 120 13.61 -9.81 1.39
CA THR A 120 14.55 -10.52 2.28
C THR A 120 14.80 -9.75 3.58
N ILE A 121 15.04 -8.43 3.48
CA ILE A 121 15.25 -7.58 4.67
C ILE A 121 14.01 -7.59 5.56
N LEU A 122 12.82 -7.39 4.99
CA LEU A 122 11.56 -7.39 5.74
C LEU A 122 11.31 -8.75 6.42
N VAL A 123 11.56 -9.85 5.73
CA VAL A 123 11.41 -11.21 6.29
C VAL A 123 12.34 -11.42 7.47
N HIS A 124 13.59 -10.98 7.40
CA HIS A 124 14.52 -11.08 8.52
C HIS A 124 14.12 -10.19 9.70
N GLU A 125 13.57 -8.99 9.44
CA GLU A 125 13.04 -8.13 10.50
C GLU A 125 11.82 -8.77 11.18
N LEU A 126 10.91 -9.35 10.39
CA LEU A 126 9.75 -10.11 10.90
C LEU A 126 10.18 -11.33 11.71
N LYS A 127 11.19 -12.09 11.22
CA LYS A 127 11.72 -13.25 11.96
C LYS A 127 12.29 -12.86 13.31
N ARG A 128 13.07 -11.78 13.37
CA ARG A 128 13.60 -11.29 14.65
C ARG A 128 12.50 -10.85 15.62
N LEU A 129 11.37 -10.32 15.10
CA LEU A 129 10.22 -9.98 15.92
C LEU A 129 9.47 -11.24 16.38
N ALA A 130 9.32 -12.22 15.50
CA ALA A 130 8.70 -13.51 15.82
C ALA A 130 9.52 -14.28 16.87
N ASP A 131 10.85 -14.24 16.79
CA ASP A 131 11.76 -14.92 17.74
C ASP A 131 11.68 -14.34 19.16
N ALA A 132 11.23 -13.10 19.31
CA ALA A 132 11.07 -12.46 20.61
C ALA A 132 9.89 -12.99 21.41
N SER A 133 8.93 -13.69 20.77
CA SER A 133 7.76 -14.25 21.45
C SER A 133 7.77 -15.78 21.42
N TRP A 134 7.43 -16.38 22.56
CA TRP A 134 7.30 -17.83 22.69
C TRP A 134 6.28 -18.45 21.74
N THR A 135 5.21 -17.75 21.41
CA THR A 135 4.11 -18.24 20.57
C THR A 135 4.42 -18.20 19.07
N THR A 136 5.43 -17.43 18.65
CA THR A 136 5.70 -17.17 17.23
C THR A 136 7.13 -17.57 16.79
N ARG A 137 8.02 -17.88 17.72
CA ARG A 137 9.44 -18.17 17.43
C ARG A 137 9.66 -19.36 16.49
N ASP A 138 8.72 -20.31 16.47
CA ASP A 138 8.83 -21.51 15.64
C ASP A 138 8.38 -21.28 14.19
N ILE A 139 7.88 -20.09 13.85
CA ILE A 139 7.51 -19.74 12.47
C ILE A 139 8.79 -19.69 11.62
N SER A 140 8.83 -20.51 10.57
CA SER A 140 9.99 -20.58 9.68
C SER A 140 10.13 -19.32 8.83
N ILE A 141 11.38 -19.01 8.42
CA ILE A 141 11.67 -17.91 7.48
C ILE A 141 10.88 -18.10 6.16
N TYR A 142 10.82 -19.33 5.67
CA TYR A 142 10.05 -19.68 4.47
C TYR A 142 8.56 -19.32 4.62
N ALA A 143 7.94 -19.70 5.73
CA ALA A 143 6.53 -19.39 5.98
C ALA A 143 6.27 -17.87 6.07
N LEU A 144 7.18 -17.13 6.69
CA LEU A 144 7.11 -15.66 6.74
C LEU A 144 7.27 -15.04 5.35
N GLU A 145 8.22 -15.53 4.52
CA GLU A 145 8.45 -15.01 3.16
C GLU A 145 7.23 -15.25 2.27
N GLU A 146 6.67 -16.45 2.29
CA GLU A 146 5.49 -16.78 1.49
C GLU A 146 4.24 -16.02 1.96
N ALA A 147 4.02 -15.92 3.27
CA ALA A 147 2.89 -15.18 3.81
C ALA A 147 3.00 -13.68 3.51
N LEU A 148 4.19 -13.08 3.67
CA LEU A 148 4.46 -11.68 3.38
C LEU A 148 4.27 -11.37 1.88
N SER A 149 4.90 -12.15 1.02
CA SER A 149 4.84 -11.96 -0.43
C SER A 149 3.42 -12.20 -0.97
N GLY A 150 2.73 -13.22 -0.46
CA GLY A 150 1.33 -13.48 -0.78
C GLY A 150 0.41 -12.34 -0.35
N PHE A 151 0.62 -11.78 0.83
CA PHE A 151 -0.12 -10.62 1.33
C PHE A 151 0.09 -9.39 0.42
N MET A 152 1.35 -9.02 0.14
CA MET A 152 1.67 -7.86 -0.70
C MET A 152 1.14 -8.02 -2.12
N ALA A 153 1.20 -9.23 -2.70
CA ALA A 153 0.63 -9.51 -4.02
C ALA A 153 -0.90 -9.42 -4.03
N SER A 154 -1.56 -9.76 -2.92
CA SER A 154 -3.02 -9.72 -2.78
C SER A 154 -3.58 -8.32 -2.47
N LEU A 155 -2.74 -7.39 -2.05
CA LEU A 155 -3.17 -6.03 -1.64
C LEU A 155 -3.68 -5.25 -2.86
N PRO A 156 -4.94 -4.75 -2.87
CA PRO A 156 -5.53 -4.10 -4.03
C PRO A 156 -5.20 -2.60 -4.16
N ILE A 157 -4.51 -2.04 -3.18
CA ILE A 157 -4.11 -0.63 -3.09
C ILE A 157 -2.60 -0.50 -3.02
N TYR A 158 -2.06 0.69 -3.23
CA TYR A 158 -0.61 0.95 -3.16
C TYR A 158 -0.05 0.66 -1.77
N ARG A 159 -0.69 1.20 -0.75
CA ARG A 159 -0.32 0.95 0.65
C ARG A 159 -1.46 1.31 1.59
N THR A 160 -1.35 0.81 2.81
CA THR A 160 -2.13 1.25 3.97
C THR A 160 -1.32 2.22 4.82
N TYR A 161 -2.00 2.95 5.68
CA TYR A 161 -1.41 3.90 6.63
C TYR A 161 -1.77 3.49 8.06
N LEU A 162 -1.62 2.19 8.35
CA LEU A 162 -1.81 1.62 9.68
C LEU A 162 -0.65 2.01 10.58
N GLY A 163 -0.92 2.30 11.82
CA GLY A 163 0.05 2.67 12.84
C GLY A 163 -0.45 3.86 13.66
N ASP A 164 -0.02 3.97 14.91
CA ASP A 164 -0.32 5.07 15.83
C ASP A 164 -1.81 5.47 15.91
N GLY A 165 -2.71 4.48 15.74
CA GLY A 165 -4.16 4.69 15.80
C GLY A 165 -4.78 5.36 14.57
N GLN A 166 -4.03 5.55 13.48
CA GLN A 166 -4.49 6.30 12.29
C GLN A 166 -5.17 5.45 11.21
N GLY A 167 -5.14 4.12 11.32
CA GLY A 167 -5.74 3.22 10.33
C GLY A 167 -7.26 3.34 10.27
N THR A 168 -7.80 3.52 9.07
CA THR A 168 -9.24 3.54 8.80
C THR A 168 -9.84 2.13 8.86
N ALA A 169 -11.17 2.03 9.06
CA ALA A 169 -11.87 0.74 8.97
C ALA A 169 -11.68 0.10 7.58
N PHE A 170 -11.74 0.90 6.51
CA PHE A 170 -11.49 0.46 5.14
C PHE A 170 -10.11 -0.20 4.97
N GLU A 171 -9.06 0.39 5.53
CA GLU A 171 -7.70 -0.19 5.45
C GLU A 171 -7.58 -1.48 6.25
N ARG A 172 -8.21 -1.55 7.43
CA ARG A 172 -8.25 -2.77 8.25
C ARG A 172 -8.95 -3.92 7.53
N ASP A 173 -10.08 -3.65 6.88
CA ASP A 173 -10.83 -4.63 6.08
C ASP A 173 -9.98 -5.12 4.89
N ILE A 174 -9.35 -4.22 4.15
CA ILE A 174 -8.47 -4.56 3.02
C ILE A 174 -7.30 -5.44 3.47
N VAL A 175 -6.65 -5.14 4.59
CA VAL A 175 -5.55 -5.96 5.12
C VAL A 175 -6.07 -7.34 5.51
N SER A 176 -7.22 -7.41 6.20
CA SER A 176 -7.84 -8.68 6.58
C SER A 176 -8.16 -9.55 5.36
N ASP A 177 -8.83 -8.98 4.37
CA ASP A 177 -9.21 -9.66 3.13
C ASP A 177 -7.99 -10.13 2.32
N SER A 178 -6.95 -9.29 2.26
CA SER A 178 -5.71 -9.62 1.54
C SER A 178 -4.94 -10.76 2.21
N LEU A 179 -4.88 -10.79 3.55
CA LEU A 179 -4.27 -11.89 4.29
C LEU A 179 -5.06 -13.20 4.12
N GLU A 180 -6.39 -13.14 4.15
CA GLU A 180 -7.22 -14.31 3.90
C GLU A 180 -7.06 -14.84 2.47
N LEU A 181 -7.01 -13.94 1.48
CA LEU A 181 -6.78 -14.32 0.09
C LEU A 181 -5.40 -14.97 -0.08
N ALA A 182 -4.36 -14.39 0.48
CA ALA A 182 -3.01 -14.93 0.47
C ALA A 182 -2.96 -16.33 1.10
N ALA A 183 -3.60 -16.51 2.26
CA ALA A 183 -3.67 -17.78 2.95
C ALA A 183 -4.46 -18.87 2.17
N ARG A 184 -5.49 -18.48 1.41
CA ARG A 184 -6.20 -19.40 0.50
C ARG A 184 -5.35 -19.83 -0.71
N ARG A 185 -4.50 -18.92 -1.22
CA ARG A 185 -3.60 -19.19 -2.35
C ARG A 185 -2.40 -20.07 -1.97
N ALA A 186 -1.99 -20.04 -0.72
CA ALA A 186 -0.85 -20.81 -0.21
C ALA A 186 -1.26 -21.80 0.90
N PRO A 187 -2.06 -22.85 0.59
CA PRO A 187 -2.61 -23.76 1.59
C PRO A 187 -1.56 -24.63 2.29
N SER A 188 -0.37 -24.78 1.71
CA SER A 188 0.76 -25.52 2.28
C SER A 188 1.61 -24.69 3.25
N VAL A 189 1.40 -23.38 3.30
CA VAL A 189 2.14 -22.48 4.22
C VAL A 189 1.49 -22.50 5.59
N ASP A 190 2.32 -22.54 6.63
CA ASP A 190 1.86 -22.54 8.01
C ASP A 190 0.96 -21.33 8.30
N ARG A 191 -0.24 -21.59 8.78
CA ARG A 191 -1.24 -20.57 9.14
C ARG A 191 -0.76 -19.61 10.23
N SER A 192 0.14 -20.04 11.08
CA SER A 192 0.72 -19.20 12.11
C SER A 192 1.44 -17.96 11.55
N ALA A 193 2.05 -18.06 10.36
CA ALA A 193 2.68 -16.93 9.69
C ALA A 193 1.66 -15.85 9.28
N PHE A 194 0.50 -16.24 8.74
CA PHE A 194 -0.59 -15.30 8.42
C PHE A 194 -1.22 -14.70 9.67
N ALA A 195 -1.40 -15.49 10.72
CA ALA A 195 -1.91 -15.00 12.01
C ALA A 195 -0.94 -13.99 12.64
N PHE A 196 0.37 -14.25 12.56
CA PHE A 196 1.40 -13.32 13.02
C PHE A 196 1.37 -12.00 12.24
N LEU A 197 1.29 -12.04 10.89
CA LEU A 197 1.16 -10.83 10.08
C LEU A 197 -0.13 -10.06 10.39
N ARG A 198 -1.23 -10.78 10.62
CA ARG A 198 -2.50 -10.16 11.03
C ARG A 198 -2.37 -9.42 12.35
N SER A 199 -1.82 -10.08 13.36
CA SER A 199 -1.58 -9.46 14.66
C SER A 199 -0.63 -8.26 14.54
N LEU A 200 0.43 -8.38 13.76
CA LEU A 200 1.38 -7.29 13.51
C LEU A 200 0.69 -6.05 12.93
N LEU A 201 -0.24 -6.21 11.99
CA LEU A 201 -0.83 -5.11 11.22
C LEU A 201 -2.10 -4.55 11.87
N LEU A 202 -2.92 -5.39 12.51
CA LEU A 202 -4.28 -5.03 12.94
C LEU A 202 -4.48 -4.93 14.44
N ASP A 203 -3.66 -5.64 15.25
CA ASP A 203 -3.80 -5.61 16.69
C ASP A 203 -3.07 -4.42 17.31
N ASP A 204 -3.50 -4.01 18.49
CA ASP A 204 -2.75 -3.05 19.28
C ASP A 204 -1.38 -3.62 19.69
N PRO A 205 -0.34 -2.78 19.80
CA PRO A 205 0.99 -3.26 20.18
C PRO A 205 0.92 -3.96 21.55
N PRO A 206 1.61 -5.11 21.70
CA PRO A 206 1.69 -5.78 22.97
C PRO A 206 2.33 -4.88 24.02
N PRO A 207 1.94 -5.01 25.30
CA PRO A 207 2.43 -4.16 26.39
C PRO A 207 3.92 -4.37 26.73
N GLU A 208 4.62 -5.26 26.04
CA GLU A 208 6.04 -5.55 26.27
C GLU A 208 6.91 -4.35 25.92
N GLU A 209 7.58 -3.80 26.92
CA GLU A 209 8.51 -2.68 26.77
C GLU A 209 9.62 -3.00 25.76
N GLY A 210 9.77 -2.15 24.73
CA GLY A 210 10.82 -2.25 23.71
C GLY A 210 10.41 -2.90 22.38
N LEU A 211 9.33 -3.67 22.31
CA LEU A 211 8.87 -4.27 21.04
C LEU A 211 7.99 -3.31 20.22
N ALA A 212 7.24 -2.44 20.86
CA ALA A 212 6.32 -1.51 20.19
C ALA A 212 7.02 -0.57 19.17
N PRO A 213 8.15 0.10 19.48
CA PRO A 213 8.83 0.95 18.51
C PRO A 213 9.37 0.16 17.31
N ARG A 214 9.88 -1.05 17.54
CA ARG A 214 10.39 -1.92 16.48
C ARG A 214 9.27 -2.40 15.59
N ARG A 215 8.13 -2.79 16.17
CA ARG A 215 6.92 -3.16 15.42
C ARG A 215 6.47 -2.00 14.54
N ALA A 216 6.32 -0.79 15.07
CA ALA A 216 5.92 0.40 14.32
C ALA A 216 6.87 0.65 13.13
N GLN A 217 8.17 0.52 13.32
CA GLN A 217 9.16 0.68 12.25
C GLN A 217 9.01 -0.39 11.16
N ILE A 218 8.77 -1.66 11.52
CA ILE A 218 8.55 -2.75 10.56
C ILE A 218 7.27 -2.51 9.77
N VAL A 219 6.17 -2.15 10.45
CA VAL A 219 4.88 -1.83 9.80
C VAL A 219 5.03 -0.66 8.82
N ALA A 220 5.69 0.42 9.22
CA ALA A 220 5.91 1.57 8.35
C ALA A 220 6.74 1.21 7.11
N ARG A 221 7.82 0.41 7.27
CA ARG A 221 8.63 -0.09 6.15
C ARG A 221 7.86 -1.03 5.23
N LEU A 222 7.07 -1.93 5.81
CA LEU A 222 6.23 -2.84 5.02
C LEU A 222 5.25 -2.04 4.17
N GLN A 223 4.55 -1.08 4.76
CA GLN A 223 3.61 -0.23 4.05
C GLN A 223 4.29 0.63 2.97
N GLN A 224 5.46 1.19 3.24
CA GLN A 224 6.27 1.89 2.24
C GLN A 224 6.65 0.95 1.09
N TYR A 225 6.99 -0.30 1.40
CA TYR A 225 7.43 -1.27 0.42
C TYR A 225 6.30 -1.75 -0.50
N THR A 226 5.07 -1.89 0.03
CA THR A 226 3.90 -2.28 -0.77
C THR A 226 3.64 -1.31 -1.92
N SER A 227 3.93 -0.01 -1.75
CA SER A 227 3.76 0.98 -2.83
C SER A 227 4.67 0.69 -4.02
N GLY A 228 5.94 0.36 -3.77
CA GLY A 228 6.88 -0.01 -4.83
C GLY A 228 6.51 -1.31 -5.54
N VAL A 229 6.00 -2.30 -4.78
CA VAL A 229 5.50 -3.57 -5.35
C VAL A 229 4.27 -3.31 -6.23
N HIS A 230 3.36 -2.43 -5.81
CA HIS A 230 2.17 -2.10 -6.58
C HIS A 230 2.54 -1.34 -7.85
N ALA A 231 3.32 -0.27 -7.76
CA ALA A 231 3.72 0.53 -8.90
C ALA A 231 4.43 -0.33 -9.97
N LYS A 232 5.45 -1.10 -9.57
CA LYS A 232 6.19 -1.93 -10.53
C LYS A 232 5.41 -3.13 -11.05
N GLY A 233 4.58 -3.74 -10.22
CA GLY A 233 3.82 -4.93 -10.60
C GLY A 233 2.50 -4.65 -11.33
N VAL A 234 2.04 -3.40 -11.42
CA VAL A 234 0.77 -3.04 -12.07
C VAL A 234 0.98 -2.05 -13.21
N GLU A 235 1.87 -1.07 -13.01
CA GLU A 235 2.06 0.04 -13.97
C GLU A 235 3.24 -0.18 -14.90
N ASP A 236 4.32 -0.79 -14.42
CA ASP A 236 5.56 -1.00 -15.17
C ASP A 236 5.62 -2.37 -15.87
N THR A 237 4.60 -3.22 -15.69
CA THR A 237 4.51 -4.55 -16.29
C THR A 237 3.45 -4.54 -17.38
#